data_ef5227751342cc74d485de387e6ff318
#
_entry.id   ef5227751342cc74d485de387e6ff318
#
_cell.length_a   1.000
_cell.length_b   1.000
_cell.length_c   1.000
_cell.angle_alpha   90.00
_cell.angle_beta   90.00
_cell.angle_gamma   90.00
#
_symmetry.space_group_name_H-M   'P 1'
#
loop_
_entity.id
_entity.type
_entity.pdbx_description
1 polymer ?
#
loop_
_entity_poly.entity_id
_entity_poly.type
_entity_poly.pdbx_seq_one_letter_code
_entity_poly.pdbx_strand_id
1 'polypeptide(L)'
;MFDSTVCTRPCAPASVERIFRIAESGLSVVSDETSEQRTVLYCKIARKNEFCQWCGAQGEARSMASRDINHFPCGSYPTVLRIRIPRWGCKTCGRVWRQNTEHIAKPRGKMTLKAAWYVLKLVVVDHLSISAVARNLGVFWGAANDAVFELGLEMLINNPARLEGVRVIGVDEHVWSHTSKGSRFVTVIIDLTPVADKTGPARLLDMVEGRSKKAFKSWLAKQTPEFCKNVKVASMDGFTGFKTAVDEELPQATTVMDSFYSGARAKPAPRRCRWRRRIATAPMCRRRHSTS
;
A
#
# COMPACT_ATOMS: atom_id res chain seq x y z
N MET A 1 15.11 -12.01 -35.39
CA MET A 1 14.69 -13.41 -35.12
C MET A 1 15.51 -13.86 -33.92
N PHE A 2 15.02 -13.69 -32.73
CA PHE A 2 15.70 -14.17 -31.52
C PHE A 2 15.11 -15.54 -31.20
N ASP A 3 15.98 -16.49 -31.13
CA ASP A 3 15.66 -17.89 -30.87
C ASP A 3 15.19 -18.04 -29.43
N SER A 4 13.92 -18.42 -29.22
CA SER A 4 13.31 -18.60 -27.91
C SER A 4 13.78 -19.93 -27.28
N THR A 5 15.04 -19.97 -26.87
CA THR A 5 15.57 -21.13 -26.17
C THR A 5 15.07 -21.10 -24.72
N VAL A 6 14.01 -21.84 -24.43
CA VAL A 6 13.55 -22.12 -23.07
C VAL A 6 14.71 -22.77 -22.31
N CYS A 7 15.29 -22.04 -21.36
CA CYS A 7 16.35 -22.57 -20.52
C CYS A 7 15.75 -23.57 -19.51
N THR A 8 15.85 -24.86 -19.81
CA THR A 8 15.37 -25.97 -18.96
C THR A 8 16.42 -26.49 -17.98
N ARG A 9 17.42 -25.69 -17.59
CA ARG A 9 18.32 -26.09 -16.51
C ARG A 9 17.59 -25.97 -15.17
N PRO A 10 17.42 -27.08 -14.40
CA PRO A 10 16.81 -26.99 -13.09
C PRO A 10 17.71 -26.12 -12.20
N CYS A 11 17.23 -24.94 -11.86
CA CYS A 11 17.84 -24.13 -10.80
C CYS A 11 17.80 -24.94 -9.50
N ALA A 12 18.87 -24.89 -8.70
CA ALA A 12 18.87 -25.61 -7.41
C ALA A 12 17.67 -25.09 -6.56
N PRO A 13 16.66 -25.92 -6.23
CA PRO A 13 15.40 -25.47 -5.65
C PRO A 13 15.59 -24.63 -4.39
N ALA A 14 16.57 -24.97 -3.54
CA ALA A 14 16.88 -24.27 -2.31
C ALA A 14 17.33 -22.81 -2.51
N SER A 15 17.99 -22.48 -3.64
CA SER A 15 18.40 -21.10 -3.92
C SER A 15 17.22 -20.24 -4.33
N VAL A 16 16.31 -20.75 -5.15
CA VAL A 16 15.08 -20.07 -5.57
C VAL A 16 14.16 -19.83 -4.37
N GLU A 17 14.00 -20.83 -3.51
CA GLU A 17 13.20 -20.73 -2.29
C GLU A 17 13.66 -19.60 -1.36
N ARG A 18 14.97 -19.41 -1.23
CA ARG A 18 15.57 -18.35 -0.40
C ARG A 18 15.44 -16.97 -1.06
N ILE A 19 15.78 -16.84 -2.35
CA ILE A 19 15.72 -15.57 -3.08
C ILE A 19 14.30 -15.01 -3.06
N PHE A 20 13.31 -15.84 -3.33
CA PHE A 20 11.90 -15.43 -3.32
C PHE A 20 11.24 -15.54 -1.95
N ARG A 21 11.98 -15.91 -0.88
CA ARG A 21 11.45 -16.08 0.48
C ARG A 21 10.23 -17.01 0.55
N ILE A 22 10.19 -18.02 -0.32
CA ILE A 22 9.08 -18.97 -0.47
C ILE A 22 9.06 -19.95 0.72
N ALA A 23 10.24 -20.40 1.15
CA ALA A 23 10.37 -21.30 2.29
C ALA A 23 9.72 -20.75 3.56
N GLU A 24 9.81 -19.45 3.80
CA GLU A 24 9.16 -18.78 4.93
C GLU A 24 7.63 -18.87 4.90
N SER A 25 7.04 -19.11 3.72
CA SER A 25 5.62 -19.32 3.53
C SER A 25 5.23 -20.80 3.60
N GLY A 26 6.13 -21.69 4.07
CA GLY A 26 5.88 -23.11 4.18
C GLY A 26 5.73 -23.84 2.84
N LEU A 27 6.31 -23.29 1.78
CA LEU A 27 6.30 -23.86 0.44
C LEU A 27 7.70 -24.33 0.04
N SER A 28 7.75 -25.38 -0.78
CA SER A 28 8.96 -25.84 -1.46
C SER A 28 8.76 -25.81 -2.97
N VAL A 29 9.77 -25.32 -3.69
CA VAL A 29 9.77 -25.29 -5.15
C VAL A 29 10.15 -26.67 -5.69
N VAL A 30 9.36 -27.17 -6.62
CA VAL A 30 9.60 -28.46 -7.29
C VAL A 30 10.27 -28.27 -8.63
N SER A 31 9.81 -27.29 -9.40
CA SER A 31 10.33 -26.92 -10.71
C SER A 31 9.96 -25.48 -11.02
N ASP A 32 10.57 -24.94 -12.05
CA ASP A 32 10.28 -23.61 -12.58
C ASP A 32 10.10 -23.66 -14.10
N GLU A 33 9.38 -22.68 -14.62
CA GLU A 33 9.19 -22.43 -16.04
C GLU A 33 9.29 -20.92 -16.28
N THR A 34 10.22 -20.51 -17.10
CA THR A 34 10.47 -19.10 -17.40
C THR A 34 10.17 -18.83 -18.86
N SER A 35 9.35 -17.81 -19.10
CA SER A 35 9.03 -17.30 -20.44
C SER A 35 9.36 -15.81 -20.53
N GLU A 36 9.27 -15.23 -21.73
CA GLU A 36 9.43 -13.79 -21.94
C GLU A 36 8.38 -12.92 -21.24
N GLN A 37 7.31 -13.51 -20.74
CA GLN A 37 6.21 -12.77 -20.11
C GLN A 37 6.14 -12.95 -18.60
N ARG A 38 6.57 -14.09 -18.07
CA ARG A 38 6.48 -14.43 -16.65
C ARG A 38 7.32 -15.62 -16.27
N THR A 39 7.61 -15.73 -14.97
CA THR A 39 8.18 -16.93 -14.35
C THR A 39 7.07 -17.67 -13.57
N VAL A 40 6.96 -18.97 -13.75
CA VAL A 40 6.05 -19.85 -13.00
C VAL A 40 6.90 -20.77 -12.12
N LEU A 41 6.68 -20.71 -10.80
CA LEU A 41 7.32 -21.61 -9.83
C LEU A 41 6.28 -22.63 -9.38
N TYR A 42 6.54 -23.90 -9.68
CA TYR A 42 5.70 -25.01 -9.24
C TYR A 42 6.03 -25.36 -7.80
N CYS A 43 5.08 -25.16 -6.91
CA CYS A 43 5.28 -25.30 -5.47
C CYS A 43 4.41 -26.42 -4.86
N LYS A 44 4.97 -27.04 -3.83
CA LYS A 44 4.24 -27.94 -2.93
C LYS A 44 4.27 -27.38 -1.51
N ILE A 45 3.26 -27.75 -0.71
CA ILE A 45 3.21 -27.40 0.70
C ILE A 45 4.20 -28.29 1.45
N ALA A 46 5.15 -27.69 2.18
CA ALA A 46 6.22 -28.40 2.88
C ALA A 46 5.68 -29.18 4.08
N ARG A 47 4.77 -28.58 4.86
CA ARG A 47 4.12 -29.24 6.02
C ARG A 47 2.65 -29.41 5.75
N LYS A 48 2.22 -30.65 5.61
CA LYS A 48 0.83 -31.01 5.38
C LYS A 48 0.10 -31.18 6.70
N ASN A 49 -1.14 -30.69 6.80
CA ASN A 49 -2.01 -30.99 7.93
C ASN A 49 -2.99 -32.09 7.49
N GLU A 50 -2.65 -33.32 7.85
CA GLU A 50 -3.38 -34.53 7.48
C GLU A 50 -4.47 -34.88 8.48
N PHE A 51 -4.55 -34.21 9.62
CA PHE A 51 -5.51 -34.53 10.67
C PHE A 51 -6.82 -33.76 10.49
N CYS A 52 -7.93 -34.48 10.69
CA CYS A 52 -9.26 -33.92 10.62
C CYS A 52 -9.50 -32.95 11.78
N GLN A 53 -9.81 -31.69 11.46
CA GLN A 53 -10.05 -30.65 12.47
C GLN A 53 -11.34 -30.85 13.27
N TRP A 54 -12.21 -31.79 12.89
CA TRP A 54 -13.48 -32.06 13.57
C TRP A 54 -13.44 -33.25 14.52
N CYS A 55 -12.69 -34.31 14.20
CA CYS A 55 -12.60 -35.50 15.03
C CYS A 55 -11.19 -35.97 15.37
N GLY A 56 -10.16 -35.25 14.90
CA GLY A 56 -8.77 -35.57 15.17
C GLY A 56 -8.19 -36.77 14.41
N ALA A 57 -9.00 -37.54 13.71
CA ALA A 57 -8.53 -38.72 12.98
C ALA A 57 -7.65 -38.33 11.78
N GLN A 58 -6.69 -39.19 11.43
CA GLN A 58 -5.86 -39.00 10.24
C GLN A 58 -6.71 -39.12 8.98
N GLY A 59 -6.58 -38.16 8.08
CA GLY A 59 -7.28 -38.14 6.80
C GLY A 59 -6.50 -38.82 5.69
N GLU A 60 -7.23 -39.30 4.70
CA GLU A 60 -6.65 -39.87 3.49
C GLU A 60 -6.60 -38.81 2.36
N ALA A 61 -5.53 -38.81 1.60
CA ALA A 61 -5.41 -37.95 0.43
C ALA A 61 -6.41 -38.37 -0.65
N ARG A 62 -7.30 -37.47 -1.08
CA ARG A 62 -8.30 -37.76 -2.11
C ARG A 62 -7.91 -37.20 -3.49
N SER A 63 -7.48 -35.95 -3.52
CA SER A 63 -7.15 -35.26 -4.76
C SER A 63 -6.21 -34.09 -4.50
N MET A 64 -5.67 -33.51 -5.56
CA MET A 64 -4.86 -32.30 -5.52
C MET A 64 -5.59 -31.19 -6.29
N ALA A 65 -5.68 -30.01 -5.69
CA ALA A 65 -6.10 -28.79 -6.39
C ALA A 65 -4.87 -27.99 -6.74
N SER A 66 -4.92 -27.21 -7.81
CA SER A 66 -3.88 -26.24 -8.17
C SER A 66 -4.42 -24.82 -7.97
N ARG A 67 -3.56 -23.93 -7.48
CA ARG A 67 -3.88 -22.51 -7.30
C ARG A 67 -2.70 -21.67 -7.75
N ASP A 68 -2.96 -20.74 -8.69
CA ASP A 68 -2.00 -19.76 -9.15
C ASP A 68 -2.12 -18.48 -8.33
N ILE A 69 -1.00 -18.00 -7.79
CA ILE A 69 -0.91 -16.83 -6.92
C ILE A 69 0.32 -16.02 -7.31
N ASN A 70 0.16 -14.73 -7.59
CA ASN A 70 1.27 -13.84 -7.91
C ASN A 70 2.15 -13.56 -6.68
N HIS A 71 3.45 -13.45 -6.93
CA HIS A 71 4.46 -13.21 -5.91
C HIS A 71 5.38 -12.05 -6.32
N PHE A 72 6.52 -11.89 -5.63
CA PHE A 72 7.52 -10.89 -6.02
C PHE A 72 7.96 -11.11 -7.46
N PRO A 73 8.11 -10.05 -8.28
CA PRO A 73 8.61 -10.19 -9.63
C PRO A 73 10.06 -10.70 -9.65
N CYS A 74 10.42 -11.43 -10.68
CA CYS A 74 11.80 -11.82 -10.98
C CYS A 74 12.37 -10.83 -12.00
N GLY A 75 13.19 -9.90 -11.55
CA GLY A 75 13.62 -8.79 -12.39
C GLY A 75 12.41 -7.96 -12.86
N SER A 76 12.23 -7.87 -14.18
CA SER A 76 11.11 -7.14 -14.80
C SER A 76 9.86 -8.00 -15.06
N TYR A 77 9.91 -9.28 -14.71
CA TYR A 77 8.86 -10.25 -15.07
C TYR A 77 8.04 -10.67 -13.87
N PRO A 78 6.69 -10.72 -14.00
CA PRO A 78 5.80 -11.26 -12.98
C PRO A 78 6.16 -12.69 -12.62
N THR A 79 6.06 -13.03 -11.35
CA THR A 79 6.26 -14.40 -10.85
C THR A 79 4.95 -14.97 -10.32
N VAL A 80 4.60 -16.17 -10.78
CA VAL A 80 3.41 -16.91 -10.35
C VAL A 80 3.84 -18.16 -9.59
N LEU A 81 3.34 -18.32 -8.37
CA LEU A 81 3.44 -19.56 -7.62
C LEU A 81 2.25 -20.46 -8.00
N ARG A 82 2.50 -21.56 -8.66
CA ARG A 82 1.52 -22.60 -8.93
C ARG A 82 1.59 -23.64 -7.83
N ILE A 83 0.68 -23.53 -6.85
CA ILE A 83 0.72 -24.31 -5.62
C ILE A 83 -0.20 -25.52 -5.73
N ARG A 84 0.34 -26.71 -5.48
CA ARG A 84 -0.42 -27.95 -5.37
C ARG A 84 -0.95 -28.10 -3.94
N ILE A 85 -2.27 -28.05 -3.79
CA ILE A 85 -2.98 -28.06 -2.51
C ILE A 85 -3.68 -29.40 -2.35
N PRO A 86 -3.30 -30.23 -1.35
CA PRO A 86 -3.95 -31.50 -1.11
C PRO A 86 -5.37 -31.31 -0.56
N ARG A 87 -6.26 -32.23 -0.96
CA ARG A 87 -7.59 -32.42 -0.36
C ARG A 87 -7.59 -33.76 0.37
N TRP A 88 -8.18 -33.72 1.56
CA TRP A 88 -8.22 -34.84 2.48
C TRP A 88 -9.65 -35.29 2.72
N GLY A 89 -9.85 -36.55 3.02
CA GLY A 89 -11.13 -37.12 3.45
C GLY A 89 -10.97 -37.89 4.74
N CYS A 90 -11.87 -37.67 5.69
CA CYS A 90 -11.90 -38.41 6.95
C CYS A 90 -12.81 -39.61 6.82
N LYS A 91 -12.31 -40.82 7.07
CA LYS A 91 -13.13 -42.03 7.10
C LYS A 91 -14.03 -42.10 8.34
N THR A 92 -13.58 -41.49 9.44
CA THR A 92 -14.30 -41.54 10.72
C THR A 92 -15.57 -40.69 10.70
N CYS A 93 -15.47 -39.42 10.22
CA CYS A 93 -16.63 -38.52 10.21
C CYS A 93 -17.14 -38.14 8.82
N GLY A 94 -16.60 -38.74 7.75
CA GLY A 94 -17.02 -38.50 6.35
C GLY A 94 -16.69 -37.14 5.76
N ARG A 95 -16.12 -36.23 6.55
CA ARG A 95 -15.85 -34.86 6.10
C ARG A 95 -14.63 -34.77 5.18
N VAL A 96 -14.68 -33.77 4.29
CA VAL A 96 -13.61 -33.50 3.34
C VAL A 96 -13.12 -32.08 3.56
N TRP A 97 -11.80 -31.86 3.55
CA TRP A 97 -11.20 -30.52 3.67
C TRP A 97 -10.04 -30.32 2.71
N ARG A 98 -9.67 -29.08 2.50
CA ARG A 98 -8.45 -28.69 1.81
C ARG A 98 -7.42 -28.24 2.83
N GLN A 99 -6.16 -28.41 2.48
CA GLN A 99 -5.07 -27.80 3.24
C GLN A 99 -5.30 -26.30 3.36
N ASN A 100 -5.19 -25.77 4.58
CA ASN A 100 -5.26 -24.32 4.80
C ASN A 100 -4.03 -23.64 4.19
N THR A 101 -4.26 -22.54 3.46
CA THR A 101 -3.24 -21.72 2.79
C THR A 101 -3.37 -20.24 3.14
N GLU A 102 -4.09 -19.87 4.17
CA GLU A 102 -4.31 -18.47 4.58
C GLU A 102 -3.02 -17.77 5.00
N HIS A 103 -2.05 -18.53 5.52
CA HIS A 103 -0.71 -18.03 5.82
C HIS A 103 0.12 -17.69 4.56
N ILE A 104 -0.31 -18.14 3.39
CA ILE A 104 0.34 -17.85 2.10
C ILE A 104 -0.38 -16.70 1.40
N ALA A 105 -1.69 -16.78 1.31
CA ALA A 105 -2.54 -15.78 0.62
C ALA A 105 -3.95 -15.79 1.19
N LYS A 106 -4.63 -14.65 1.18
CA LYS A 106 -6.05 -14.54 1.55
C LYS A 106 -6.93 -15.51 0.76
N PRO A 107 -8.06 -15.97 1.31
CA PRO A 107 -9.06 -16.71 0.56
C PRO A 107 -9.40 -15.98 -0.75
N ARG A 108 -9.35 -16.70 -1.88
CA ARG A 108 -9.53 -16.15 -3.24
C ARG A 108 -8.55 -15.03 -3.64
N GLY A 109 -7.60 -14.63 -2.79
CA GLY A 109 -6.59 -13.62 -3.10
C GLY A 109 -5.75 -14.01 -4.32
N LYS A 110 -5.35 -13.02 -5.12
CA LYS A 110 -4.57 -13.19 -6.35
C LYS A 110 -3.07 -13.06 -6.14
N MET A 111 -2.64 -12.65 -4.95
CA MET A 111 -1.23 -12.50 -4.59
C MET A 111 -0.95 -13.08 -3.21
N THR A 112 0.31 -13.39 -2.94
CA THR A 112 0.75 -13.81 -1.61
C THR A 112 0.65 -12.65 -0.61
N LEU A 113 0.55 -12.95 0.69
CA LEU A 113 0.57 -11.92 1.74
C LEU A 113 1.83 -11.05 1.65
N LYS A 114 2.97 -11.67 1.36
CA LYS A 114 4.24 -10.95 1.18
C LYS A 114 4.22 -10.01 -0.03
N ALA A 115 3.63 -10.46 -1.16
CA ALA A 115 3.47 -9.61 -2.33
C ALA A 115 2.51 -8.45 -2.06
N ALA A 116 1.44 -8.66 -1.29
CA ALA A 116 0.53 -7.58 -0.88
C ALA A 116 1.25 -6.51 -0.04
N TRP A 117 2.11 -6.93 0.89
CA TRP A 117 3.01 -6.04 1.63
C TRP A 117 3.98 -5.26 0.72
N TYR A 118 4.55 -5.94 -0.24
CA TYR A 118 5.43 -5.31 -1.21
C TYR A 118 4.70 -4.26 -2.05
N VAL A 119 3.45 -4.56 -2.46
CA VAL A 119 2.57 -3.60 -3.15
C VAL A 119 2.37 -2.34 -2.30
N LEU A 120 2.01 -2.50 -1.03
CA LEU A 120 1.82 -1.37 -0.12
C LEU A 120 3.08 -0.53 -0.01
N LYS A 121 4.25 -1.17 0.16
CA LYS A 121 5.54 -0.48 0.23
C LYS A 121 5.82 0.32 -1.04
N LEU A 122 5.67 -0.28 -2.21
CA LEU A 122 5.92 0.39 -3.50
C LEU A 122 5.05 1.64 -3.70
N VAL A 123 3.80 1.59 -3.22
CA VAL A 123 2.88 2.73 -3.34
C VAL A 123 3.18 3.81 -2.30
N VAL A 124 3.37 3.43 -1.03
CA VAL A 124 3.48 4.38 0.08
C VAL A 124 4.90 4.95 0.21
N VAL A 125 5.92 4.13 0.03
CA VAL A 125 7.32 4.53 0.24
C VAL A 125 8.00 4.96 -1.06
N ASP A 126 7.80 4.15 -2.12
CA ASP A 126 8.48 4.39 -3.41
C ASP A 126 7.62 5.24 -4.36
N HIS A 127 6.41 5.66 -3.93
CA HIS A 127 5.48 6.55 -4.64
C HIS A 127 5.08 6.07 -6.04
N LEU A 128 5.06 4.76 -6.27
CA LEU A 128 4.61 4.20 -7.53
C LEU A 128 3.09 4.21 -7.64
N SER A 129 2.58 4.44 -8.85
CA SER A 129 1.14 4.32 -9.09
C SER A 129 0.67 2.87 -8.97
N ILE A 130 -0.57 2.65 -8.49
CA ILE A 130 -1.18 1.32 -8.39
C ILE A 130 -1.15 0.59 -9.75
N SER A 131 -1.33 1.32 -10.85
CA SER A 131 -1.25 0.76 -12.20
C SER A 131 0.14 0.23 -12.57
N ALA A 132 1.20 0.93 -12.15
CA ALA A 132 2.58 0.48 -12.36
C ALA A 132 2.87 -0.78 -11.54
N VAL A 133 2.46 -0.79 -10.28
CA VAL A 133 2.65 -1.93 -9.37
C VAL A 133 1.85 -3.15 -9.85
N ALA A 134 0.61 -2.97 -10.29
CA ALA A 134 -0.23 -4.04 -10.83
C ALA A 134 0.43 -4.70 -12.06
N ARG A 135 0.99 -3.90 -12.99
CA ARG A 135 1.73 -4.43 -14.14
C ARG A 135 2.97 -5.20 -13.72
N ASN A 136 3.76 -4.68 -12.78
CA ASN A 136 4.97 -5.35 -12.28
C ASN A 136 4.67 -6.74 -11.69
N LEU A 137 3.57 -6.86 -10.96
CA LEU A 137 3.19 -8.12 -10.35
C LEU A 137 2.36 -9.04 -11.28
N GLY A 138 1.91 -8.54 -12.43
CA GLY A 138 1.03 -9.29 -13.32
C GLY A 138 -0.36 -9.52 -12.74
N VAL A 139 -0.88 -8.58 -11.94
CA VAL A 139 -2.22 -8.66 -11.36
C VAL A 139 -3.14 -7.59 -11.96
N PHE A 140 -4.45 -7.76 -11.84
CA PHE A 140 -5.40 -6.71 -12.18
C PHE A 140 -5.28 -5.52 -11.22
N TRP A 141 -5.55 -4.34 -11.73
CA TRP A 141 -5.52 -3.09 -10.95
C TRP A 141 -6.32 -3.20 -9.65
N GLY A 142 -7.54 -3.76 -9.70
CA GLY A 142 -8.38 -3.97 -8.52
C GLY A 142 -7.70 -4.80 -7.44
N ALA A 143 -7.01 -5.89 -7.80
CA ALA A 143 -6.32 -6.71 -6.81
C ALA A 143 -5.17 -5.98 -6.12
N ALA A 144 -4.44 -5.13 -6.84
CA ALA A 144 -3.40 -4.29 -6.27
C ALA A 144 -4.00 -3.18 -5.40
N ASN A 145 -5.08 -2.54 -5.86
CA ASN A 145 -5.80 -1.51 -5.12
C ASN A 145 -6.37 -2.06 -3.79
N ASP A 146 -7.03 -3.21 -3.83
CA ASP A 146 -7.61 -3.83 -2.65
C ASP A 146 -6.53 -4.18 -1.62
N ALA A 147 -5.38 -4.68 -2.07
CA ALA A 147 -4.25 -4.97 -1.18
C ALA A 147 -3.71 -3.69 -0.50
N VAL A 148 -3.57 -2.59 -1.24
CA VAL A 148 -3.14 -1.29 -0.67
C VAL A 148 -4.18 -0.77 0.31
N PHE A 149 -5.45 -0.84 -0.05
CA PHE A 149 -6.54 -0.33 0.77
C PHE A 149 -6.67 -1.11 2.09
N GLU A 150 -6.75 -2.45 2.01
CA GLU A 150 -6.92 -3.30 3.19
C GLU A 150 -5.73 -3.21 4.14
N LEU A 151 -4.51 -3.38 3.62
CA LEU A 151 -3.30 -3.29 4.45
C LEU A 151 -3.03 -1.86 4.92
N GLY A 152 -3.32 -0.86 4.09
CA GLY A 152 -3.21 0.54 4.46
C GLY A 152 -4.14 0.92 5.60
N LEU A 153 -5.40 0.45 5.56
CA LEU A 153 -6.33 0.61 6.68
C LEU A 153 -5.82 -0.05 7.95
N GLU A 154 -5.42 -1.33 7.86
CA GLU A 154 -4.98 -2.09 9.02
C GLU A 154 -3.73 -1.50 9.67
N MET A 155 -2.73 -1.15 8.88
CA MET A 155 -1.41 -0.84 9.37
C MET A 155 -1.12 0.64 9.56
N LEU A 156 -1.74 1.48 8.74
CA LEU A 156 -1.49 2.92 8.75
C LEU A 156 -2.64 3.68 9.41
N ILE A 157 -3.88 3.38 9.04
CA ILE A 157 -5.03 4.17 9.49
C ILE A 157 -5.56 3.68 10.83
N ASN A 158 -5.81 2.37 10.97
CA ASN A 158 -6.37 1.78 12.20
C ASN A 158 -5.34 1.50 13.29
N ASN A 159 -4.06 1.80 13.03
CA ASN A 159 -3.00 1.63 14.03
C ASN A 159 -3.05 2.78 15.05
N PRO A 160 -3.43 2.53 16.32
CA PRO A 160 -3.51 3.58 17.33
C PRO A 160 -2.17 4.23 17.63
N ALA A 161 -1.06 3.48 17.47
CA ALA A 161 0.30 3.99 17.69
C ALA A 161 0.67 5.17 16.79
N ARG A 162 -0.05 5.38 15.66
CA ARG A 162 0.17 6.55 14.78
C ARG A 162 -0.11 7.88 15.46
N LEU A 163 -0.95 7.89 16.50
CA LEU A 163 -1.33 9.07 17.26
C LEU A 163 -0.48 9.26 18.53
N GLU A 164 0.34 8.28 18.88
CA GLU A 164 1.21 8.35 20.05
C GLU A 164 2.30 9.42 19.88
N GLY A 165 2.54 10.18 20.95
CA GLY A 165 3.58 11.21 20.99
C GLY A 165 3.31 12.45 20.16
N VAL A 166 2.13 12.59 19.55
CA VAL A 166 1.75 13.78 18.79
C VAL A 166 1.52 14.95 19.73
N ARG A 167 2.27 16.04 19.52
CA ARG A 167 2.20 17.28 20.31
C ARG A 167 1.94 18.52 19.46
N VAL A 168 2.32 18.47 18.21
CA VAL A 168 2.14 19.56 17.25
C VAL A 168 1.39 19.03 16.05
N ILE A 169 0.22 19.56 15.80
CA ILE A 169 -0.59 19.21 14.62
C ILE A 169 -0.62 20.35 13.61
N GLY A 170 -0.67 20.00 12.33
CA GLY A 170 -0.97 20.93 11.25
C GLY A 170 -2.30 20.59 10.62
N VAL A 171 -3.08 21.61 10.26
CA VAL A 171 -4.38 21.45 9.62
C VAL A 171 -4.46 22.38 8.41
N ASP A 172 -4.81 21.81 7.27
CA ASP A 172 -4.94 22.55 6.01
C ASP A 172 -6.07 21.96 5.15
N GLU A 173 -6.53 22.72 4.17
CA GLU A 173 -7.52 22.25 3.20
C GLU A 173 -6.84 21.87 1.87
N HIS A 174 -7.27 20.76 1.28
CA HIS A 174 -6.81 20.34 -0.02
C HIS A 174 -7.97 20.09 -0.98
N VAL A 175 -7.79 20.47 -2.25
CA VAL A 175 -8.76 20.18 -3.31
C VAL A 175 -8.53 18.75 -3.78
N TRP A 176 -9.40 17.83 -3.35
CA TRP A 176 -9.32 16.42 -3.67
C TRP A 176 -9.89 16.09 -5.06
N SER A 177 -10.97 16.76 -5.45
CA SER A 177 -11.66 16.50 -6.71
C SER A 177 -12.02 17.78 -7.44
N HIS A 178 -11.87 17.77 -8.76
CA HIS A 178 -12.32 18.86 -9.63
C HIS A 178 -13.72 18.61 -10.22
N THR A 179 -14.37 17.50 -9.86
CA THR A 179 -15.72 17.17 -10.31
C THR A 179 -16.79 17.97 -9.55
N SER A 180 -17.93 18.22 -10.18
CA SER A 180 -19.05 18.97 -9.56
C SER A 180 -19.87 18.13 -8.57
N LYS A 181 -19.64 16.82 -8.51
CA LYS A 181 -20.41 15.91 -7.62
C LYS A 181 -19.59 15.58 -6.38
N GLY A 182 -20.22 15.68 -5.21
CA GLY A 182 -19.61 15.38 -3.92
C GLY A 182 -18.77 16.53 -3.33
N SER A 183 -18.12 16.28 -2.21
CA SER A 183 -17.20 17.25 -1.61
C SER A 183 -15.92 17.36 -2.42
N ARG A 184 -15.58 18.59 -2.79
CA ARG A 184 -14.34 18.89 -3.55
C ARG A 184 -13.12 19.00 -2.66
N PHE A 185 -13.33 19.21 -1.38
CA PHE A 185 -12.29 19.51 -0.41
C PHE A 185 -12.18 18.41 0.63
N VAL A 186 -10.96 18.21 1.10
CA VAL A 186 -10.65 17.43 2.29
C VAL A 186 -9.87 18.30 3.27
N THR A 187 -10.12 18.11 4.55
CA THR A 187 -9.28 18.64 5.62
C THR A 187 -8.17 17.64 5.87
N VAL A 188 -6.93 18.06 5.69
CA VAL A 188 -5.73 17.26 5.91
C VAL A 188 -5.17 17.56 7.30
N ILE A 189 -4.96 16.54 8.10
CA ILE A 189 -4.38 16.65 9.44
C ILE A 189 -3.04 15.94 9.45
N ILE A 190 -1.99 16.66 9.86
CA ILE A 190 -0.60 16.16 9.88
C ILE A 190 -0.01 16.28 11.28
N ASP A 191 0.93 15.39 11.58
CA ASP A 191 1.80 15.51 12.75
C ASP A 191 3.06 16.30 12.37
N LEU A 192 3.22 17.43 12.99
CA LEU A 192 4.38 18.30 12.86
C LEU A 192 5.39 18.11 14.00
N THR A 193 5.14 17.22 14.95
CA THR A 193 6.04 16.95 16.08
C THR A 193 7.45 16.60 15.63
N PRO A 194 7.64 15.67 14.65
CA PRO A 194 8.97 15.34 14.17
C PRO A 194 9.71 16.53 13.54
N VAL A 195 8.97 17.43 12.89
CA VAL A 195 9.55 18.68 12.31
C VAL A 195 9.97 19.63 13.41
N ALA A 196 9.11 19.84 14.42
CA ALA A 196 9.41 20.69 15.57
C ALA A 196 10.62 20.21 16.37
N ASP A 197 10.74 18.89 16.55
CA ASP A 197 11.84 18.25 17.27
C ASP A 197 13.09 18.02 16.39
N LYS A 198 13.03 18.30 15.09
CA LYS A 198 14.10 18.02 14.11
C LYS A 198 14.49 16.54 14.03
N THR A 199 13.53 15.65 14.29
CA THR A 199 13.73 14.19 14.27
C THR A 199 13.30 13.53 12.97
N GLY A 200 12.52 14.23 12.11
CA GLY A 200 12.05 13.69 10.84
C GLY A 200 11.04 14.60 10.12
N PRO A 201 10.51 14.12 9.00
CA PRO A 201 9.50 14.84 8.23
C PRO A 201 8.13 14.81 8.94
N ALA A 202 7.22 15.70 8.50
CA ALA A 202 5.82 15.66 8.88
C ALA A 202 5.18 14.32 8.47
N ARG A 203 4.21 13.85 9.27
CA ARG A 203 3.48 12.61 9.02
C ARG A 203 2.00 12.89 8.82
N LEU A 204 1.36 12.23 7.85
CA LEU A 204 -0.09 12.30 7.69
C LEU A 204 -0.78 11.57 8.86
N LEU A 205 -1.67 12.25 9.56
CA LEU A 205 -2.53 11.64 10.57
C LEU A 205 -3.87 11.21 9.97
N ASP A 206 -4.54 12.09 9.24
CA ASP A 206 -5.82 11.77 8.63
C ASP A 206 -6.20 12.73 7.50
N MET A 207 -7.20 12.32 6.71
CA MET A 207 -7.84 13.13 5.69
C MET A 207 -9.36 13.01 5.87
N VAL A 208 -10.01 14.12 6.20
CA VAL A 208 -11.44 14.16 6.50
C VAL A 208 -12.19 14.89 5.38
N GLU A 209 -13.30 14.34 4.92
CA GLU A 209 -14.10 14.95 3.87
C GLU A 209 -14.64 16.32 4.30
N GLY A 210 -14.52 17.30 3.41
CA GLY A 210 -14.97 18.67 3.63
C GLY A 210 -13.89 19.60 4.17
N ARG A 211 -14.19 20.90 4.19
CA ARG A 211 -13.32 21.99 4.69
C ARG A 211 -13.96 22.82 5.77
N SER A 212 -14.95 22.28 6.46
CA SER A 212 -15.72 23.03 7.44
C SER A 212 -15.16 22.88 8.86
N LYS A 213 -15.44 23.86 9.72
CA LYS A 213 -15.27 23.72 11.18
C LYS A 213 -15.82 22.37 11.68
N LYS A 214 -17.02 21.97 11.21
CA LYS A 214 -17.68 20.73 11.61
C LYS A 214 -16.85 19.48 11.27
N ALA A 215 -16.24 19.43 10.09
CA ALA A 215 -15.42 18.30 9.66
C ALA A 215 -14.24 18.09 10.61
N PHE A 216 -13.46 19.13 10.86
CA PHE A 216 -12.31 19.08 11.75
C PHE A 216 -12.71 18.86 13.23
N LYS A 217 -13.73 19.57 13.71
CA LYS A 217 -14.26 19.37 15.07
C LYS A 217 -14.71 17.93 15.30
N SER A 218 -15.44 17.34 14.33
CA SER A 218 -15.90 15.94 14.44
C SER A 218 -14.74 14.94 14.43
N TRP A 219 -13.63 15.27 13.79
CA TRP A 219 -12.43 14.44 13.83
C TRP A 219 -11.77 14.53 15.22
N LEU A 220 -11.59 15.74 15.76
CA LEU A 220 -11.03 15.94 17.10
C LEU A 220 -11.86 15.23 18.19
N ALA A 221 -13.17 15.34 18.13
CA ALA A 221 -14.10 14.72 19.08
C ALA A 221 -14.03 13.17 19.07
N LYS A 222 -13.52 12.55 18.01
CA LYS A 222 -13.31 11.10 17.95
C LYS A 222 -11.97 10.64 18.56
N GLN A 223 -11.08 11.57 18.85
CA GLN A 223 -9.78 11.22 19.39
C GLN A 223 -9.86 10.91 20.89
N THR A 224 -8.86 10.17 21.38
CA THR A 224 -8.80 9.85 22.81
C THR A 224 -8.54 11.10 23.64
N PRO A 225 -9.03 11.18 24.89
CA PRO A 225 -8.74 12.29 25.79
C PRO A 225 -7.23 12.48 26.03
N GLU A 226 -6.46 11.40 25.94
CA GLU A 226 -5.02 11.43 26.06
C GLU A 226 -4.35 12.14 24.87
N PHE A 227 -4.76 11.81 23.64
CA PHE A 227 -4.31 12.51 22.44
C PHE A 227 -4.62 14.01 22.55
N CYS A 228 -5.87 14.36 22.89
CA CYS A 228 -6.28 15.76 23.03
C CYS A 228 -5.41 16.51 24.05
N LYS A 229 -5.12 15.92 25.22
CA LYS A 229 -4.27 16.53 26.25
C LYS A 229 -2.80 16.70 25.80
N ASN A 230 -2.31 15.79 24.95
CA ASN A 230 -0.93 15.81 24.48
C ASN A 230 -0.67 16.87 23.41
N VAL A 231 -1.69 17.24 22.62
CA VAL A 231 -1.56 18.31 21.63
C VAL A 231 -1.35 19.64 22.29
N LYS A 232 -0.21 20.29 22.04
CA LYS A 232 0.18 21.58 22.60
C LYS A 232 0.10 22.72 21.61
N VAL A 233 0.27 22.41 20.31
CA VAL A 233 0.27 23.41 19.24
C VAL A 233 -0.56 22.88 18.08
N ALA A 234 -1.41 23.76 17.53
CA ALA A 234 -2.15 23.53 16.30
C ALA A 234 -1.79 24.62 15.29
N SER A 235 -1.07 24.25 14.23
CA SER A 235 -0.73 25.12 13.11
C SER A 235 -1.83 25.04 12.05
N MET A 236 -2.28 26.18 11.54
CA MET A 236 -3.35 26.24 10.55
C MET A 236 -3.22 27.49 9.68
N ASP A 237 -3.96 27.49 8.57
CA ASP A 237 -4.13 28.68 7.77
C ASP A 237 -5.03 29.72 8.49
N GLY A 238 -5.30 30.85 7.82
CA GLY A 238 -6.15 31.93 8.37
C GLY A 238 -7.64 31.61 8.46
N PHE A 239 -8.06 30.34 8.29
CA PHE A 239 -9.47 29.97 8.34
C PHE A 239 -9.99 29.92 9.79
N THR A 240 -10.89 30.87 10.13
CA THR A 240 -11.43 31.03 11.47
C THR A 240 -12.16 29.80 12.00
N GLY A 241 -12.70 28.96 11.10
CA GLY A 241 -13.40 27.73 11.46
C GLY A 241 -12.48 26.68 12.11
N PHE A 242 -11.25 26.55 11.65
CA PHE A 242 -10.28 25.64 12.27
C PHE A 242 -9.85 26.14 13.66
N LYS A 243 -9.57 27.44 13.77
CA LYS A 243 -9.25 28.05 15.06
C LYS A 243 -10.35 27.79 16.09
N THR A 244 -11.60 28.08 15.74
CA THR A 244 -12.73 27.86 16.66
C THR A 244 -12.87 26.37 17.05
N ALA A 245 -12.61 25.43 16.13
CA ALA A 245 -12.65 24.01 16.46
C ALA A 245 -11.55 23.62 17.45
N VAL A 246 -10.34 24.18 17.31
CA VAL A 246 -9.25 23.95 18.27
C VAL A 246 -9.59 24.57 19.64
N ASP A 247 -10.08 25.81 19.67
CA ASP A 247 -10.43 26.49 20.92
C ASP A 247 -11.51 25.71 21.71
N GLU A 248 -12.43 25.02 21.00
CA GLU A 248 -13.49 24.22 21.62
C GLU A 248 -13.04 22.82 22.07
N GLU A 249 -12.22 22.12 21.30
CA GLU A 249 -11.86 20.71 21.54
C GLU A 249 -10.45 20.54 22.18
N LEU A 250 -9.58 21.54 22.03
CA LEU A 250 -8.19 21.52 22.54
C LEU A 250 -7.89 22.84 23.28
N PRO A 251 -8.60 23.19 24.36
CA PRO A 251 -8.50 24.50 25.00
C PRO A 251 -7.12 24.81 25.56
N GLN A 252 -6.25 23.79 25.77
CA GLN A 252 -4.87 23.96 26.22
C GLN A 252 -3.87 24.17 25.07
N ALA A 253 -4.29 23.98 23.82
CA ALA A 253 -3.39 24.06 22.67
C ALA A 253 -3.23 25.51 22.19
N THR A 254 -2.01 25.91 21.91
CA THR A 254 -1.71 27.19 21.28
C THR A 254 -1.96 27.11 19.78
N THR A 255 -2.82 27.98 19.26
CA THR A 255 -3.05 28.10 17.82
C THR A 255 -1.96 28.97 17.19
N VAL A 256 -1.33 28.49 16.13
CA VAL A 256 -0.29 29.19 15.36
C VAL A 256 -0.75 29.34 13.92
N MET A 257 -0.65 30.54 13.38
CA MET A 257 -0.92 30.77 11.97
C MET A 257 0.34 30.38 11.15
N ASP A 258 0.13 29.64 10.05
CA ASP A 258 1.21 29.29 9.14
C ASP A 258 1.90 30.60 8.63
N SER A 259 3.21 30.64 8.76
CA SER A 259 4.03 31.80 8.36
C SER A 259 3.94 32.11 6.86
N PHE A 260 3.63 31.09 6.04
CA PHE A 260 3.40 31.26 4.62
C PHE A 260 2.20 32.17 4.33
N TYR A 261 1.16 32.09 5.15
CA TYR A 261 -0.05 32.92 5.03
C TYR A 261 0.16 34.34 5.53
N SER A 262 0.98 34.52 6.57
CA SER A 262 1.32 35.85 7.11
C SER A 262 2.19 36.66 6.14
N GLY A 263 3.07 35.97 5.38
CA GLY A 263 3.91 36.60 4.35
C GLY A 263 3.14 37.01 3.08
N ALA A 264 2.06 36.28 2.73
CA ALA A 264 1.22 36.58 1.55
C ALA A 264 0.38 37.86 1.69
N ARG A 265 0.04 38.27 2.92
CA ARG A 265 -0.65 39.55 3.20
C ARG A 265 0.27 40.78 3.19
N ALA A 266 1.58 40.59 3.30
CA ALA A 266 2.55 41.66 3.40
C ALA A 266 3.28 42.02 2.10
N LYS A 267 3.03 41.32 0.97
CA LYS A 267 3.72 41.61 -0.30
C LYS A 267 2.72 41.69 -1.45
N PRO A 268 2.86 42.72 -2.35
CA PRO A 268 2.15 42.71 -3.62
C PRO A 268 2.56 41.48 -4.42
N ALA A 269 1.58 40.83 -5.03
CA ALA A 269 1.71 39.53 -5.71
C ALA A 269 3.01 39.43 -6.54
N PRO A 270 3.90 38.45 -6.28
CA PRO A 270 5.02 38.21 -7.15
C PRO A 270 4.50 37.66 -8.47
N ARG A 271 4.99 38.29 -9.55
CA ARG A 271 4.72 37.90 -10.93
C ARG A 271 4.82 36.40 -11.09
N ARG A 272 3.80 35.81 -11.71
CA ARG A 272 3.61 34.41 -12.13
C ARG A 272 4.90 33.59 -12.14
N CYS A 273 4.96 32.59 -11.29
CA CYS A 273 6.05 31.62 -11.23
C CYS A 273 6.27 30.97 -12.59
N ARG A 274 7.44 31.18 -13.19
CA ARG A 274 7.86 30.71 -14.54
C ARG A 274 8.14 29.20 -14.60
N TRP A 275 7.43 28.38 -13.86
CA TRP A 275 7.67 26.92 -13.85
C TRP A 275 6.96 26.15 -14.97
N ARG A 276 6.09 26.80 -15.76
CA ARG A 276 5.37 26.13 -16.86
C ARG A 276 6.06 26.13 -18.24
N ARG A 277 7.33 26.54 -18.36
CA ARG A 277 7.97 26.66 -19.67
C ARG A 277 9.29 25.92 -19.87
N ARG A 278 9.55 24.84 -19.16
CA ARG A 278 10.75 24.03 -19.43
C ARG A 278 10.49 22.57 -19.88
N ILE A 279 9.26 22.23 -20.23
CA ILE A 279 8.95 20.88 -20.79
C ILE A 279 8.57 20.92 -22.28
N ALA A 280 8.63 22.06 -22.93
CA ALA A 280 8.27 22.17 -24.35
C ALA A 280 9.35 22.93 -25.09
N THR A 281 10.54 22.34 -25.27
CA THR A 281 11.44 22.53 -26.43
C THR A 281 12.68 21.65 -26.26
N ALA A 282 12.55 20.35 -26.53
CA ALA A 282 13.65 19.57 -27.04
C ALA A 282 13.60 19.72 -28.58
N PRO A 283 14.65 20.15 -29.27
CA PRO A 283 14.64 20.22 -30.72
C PRO A 283 14.67 18.81 -31.30
N MET A 284 13.64 18.47 -32.09
CA MET A 284 13.65 17.31 -32.97
C MET A 284 14.86 17.44 -33.91
N CYS A 285 15.82 16.53 -33.78
CA CYS A 285 16.89 16.31 -34.72
C CYS A 285 16.30 15.83 -36.06
N ARG A 286 16.11 16.75 -37.04
CA ARG A 286 15.77 16.40 -38.42
C ARG A 286 16.99 15.74 -39.05
N ARG A 287 16.92 14.43 -39.30
CA ARG A 287 17.81 13.76 -40.23
C ARG A 287 17.55 14.30 -41.63
N ARG A 288 18.53 15.00 -42.17
CA ARG A 288 18.57 15.31 -43.62
C ARG A 288 18.91 14.02 -44.36
N HIS A 289 18.02 13.57 -45.22
CA HIS A 289 18.37 12.68 -46.32
C HIS A 289 19.13 13.50 -47.36
N SER A 290 20.40 13.13 -47.61
CA SER A 290 21.13 13.53 -48.79
C SER A 290 21.01 12.41 -49.82
N THR A 291 20.31 12.70 -50.91
CA THR A 291 20.40 11.97 -52.18
C THR A 291 21.71 12.32 -52.86
N SER A 292 22.48 11.36 -53.21
CA SER A 292 23.30 11.21 -54.40
C SER A 292 23.73 9.75 -54.52
#